data_711ef148536a45c4b0e19139fd0cafa9
#
_entry.id   711ef148536a45c4b0e19139fd0cafa9
#
_cell.length_a   1.000
_cell.length_b   1.000
_cell.length_c   1.000
_cell.angle_alpha   90.00
_cell.angle_beta   90.00
_cell.angle_gamma   90.00
#
_symmetry.space_group_name_H-M   'P 1'
#
loop_
_entity.id
_entity.type
_entity.pdbx_description
1 polymer ?
#
loop_
_entity_poly.entity_id
_entity_poly.type
_entity_poly.pdbx_seq_one_letter_code
_entity_poly.pdbx_strand_id
1 'polypeptide(L)'
;MELTNIQLEQVDAQIKRLLNTDSYYGNIYREKGIDGVTSQEDFEKLPFSSKDDLRNAYPLGIQAVPDEDVVRIHSSSGTTGKPVIIPYTAKDVDDWAIMFARCYETAGITKKDRLQITPGYGLWTAGIGFQAGCEKLGAMAVPMGPGNTEKQLQMMIDLQSTVITATSSYALLLAEEINRRGLKDKINLKKGVFGSERWSDKMRETIRESLGIELYDIYGLTEIYGPGIGITCKNECGIHYWDDYVYIEIIDPVTGKPVPDGEEGEIVITTLVKEGAPLIRFRTHDISRIIPGTCACGSKYPRLDIIKGRSDDMFKVHGVNMFPSQIEDLLSNVDGVSSEYNVTIAHDDSKNKDIMIVTVEAEGRVDFEKTGATIRELFKSRIGVTPKITVVPAGTLPRSEKKTKRVIDYRYNN
;
A
#
# COMPACT_ATOMS: atom_id res chain seq x y z
N MET A 1 -12.84 -14.55 9.84
CA MET A 1 -11.95 -15.79 9.98
C MET A 1 -11.47 -15.83 11.42
N GLU A 2 -11.55 -16.98 12.10
CA GLU A 2 -11.07 -17.13 13.48
C GLU A 2 -9.59 -17.51 13.51
N LEU A 3 -8.90 -17.17 14.61
CA LEU A 3 -7.53 -17.63 14.89
C LEU A 3 -7.48 -19.15 14.98
N THR A 4 -6.48 -19.77 14.35
CA THR A 4 -6.14 -21.16 14.61
C THR A 4 -5.52 -21.29 16.00
N ASN A 5 -5.48 -22.50 16.57
CA ASN A 5 -4.83 -22.74 17.86
C ASN A 5 -3.37 -22.28 17.86
N ILE A 6 -2.63 -22.52 16.77
CA ILE A 6 -1.23 -22.09 16.63
C ILE A 6 -1.13 -20.56 16.64
N GLN A 7 -1.99 -19.87 15.91
CA GLN A 7 -2.01 -18.40 15.89
C GLN A 7 -2.39 -17.82 17.26
N LEU A 8 -3.33 -18.46 17.98
CA LEU A 8 -3.70 -18.05 19.33
C LEU A 8 -2.53 -18.17 20.31
N GLU A 9 -1.79 -19.29 20.27
CA GLU A 9 -0.55 -19.48 21.05
C GLU A 9 0.50 -18.41 20.69
N GLN A 10 0.65 -18.08 19.41
CA GLN A 10 1.56 -17.04 18.96
C GLN A 10 1.17 -15.64 19.45
N VAL A 11 -0.12 -15.29 19.41
CA VAL A 11 -0.62 -14.02 19.96
C VAL A 11 -0.38 -13.95 21.47
N ASP A 12 -0.67 -15.02 22.21
CA ASP A 12 -0.39 -15.12 23.65
C ASP A 12 1.09 -14.90 23.96
N ALA A 13 1.97 -15.54 23.17
CA ALA A 13 3.42 -15.35 23.29
C ALA A 13 3.85 -13.88 23.03
N GLN A 14 3.24 -13.20 22.06
CA GLN A 14 3.50 -11.78 21.80
C GLN A 14 3.02 -10.89 22.95
N ILE A 15 1.85 -11.16 23.53
CA ILE A 15 1.37 -10.44 24.71
C ILE A 15 2.35 -10.60 25.86
N LYS A 16 2.79 -11.82 26.15
CA LYS A 16 3.79 -12.11 27.19
C LYS A 16 5.13 -11.42 26.94
N ARG A 17 5.57 -11.36 25.67
CA ARG A 17 6.76 -10.60 25.28
C ARG A 17 6.60 -9.13 25.66
N LEU A 18 5.49 -8.51 25.27
CA LEU A 18 5.20 -7.10 25.59
C LEU A 18 5.15 -6.83 27.08
N LEU A 19 4.50 -7.71 27.86
CA LEU A 19 4.40 -7.59 29.32
C LEU A 19 5.74 -7.65 30.04
N ASN A 20 6.74 -8.32 29.46
CA ASN A 20 8.10 -8.42 30.00
C ASN A 20 9.01 -7.24 29.64
N THR A 21 8.46 -6.17 29.05
CA THR A 21 9.21 -4.97 28.63
C THR A 21 8.55 -3.69 29.16
N ASP A 22 9.31 -2.61 29.23
CA ASP A 22 8.76 -1.26 29.52
C ASP A 22 8.28 -0.55 28.24
N SER A 23 7.96 -1.33 27.20
CA SER A 23 7.43 -0.80 25.96
C SER A 23 6.06 -0.14 26.15
N TYR A 24 5.72 0.77 25.24
CA TYR A 24 4.44 1.47 25.23
C TYR A 24 3.24 0.51 25.35
N TYR A 25 3.21 -0.56 24.56
CA TYR A 25 2.13 -1.55 24.65
C TYR A 25 2.24 -2.45 25.87
N GLY A 26 3.43 -2.75 26.35
CA GLY A 26 3.62 -3.48 27.62
C GLY A 26 3.00 -2.74 28.79
N ASN A 27 3.18 -1.40 28.86
CA ASN A 27 2.57 -0.54 29.85
C ASN A 27 1.04 -0.52 29.74
N ILE A 28 0.50 -0.31 28.54
CA ILE A 28 -0.96 -0.33 28.31
C ILE A 28 -1.59 -1.66 28.74
N TYR A 29 -0.94 -2.78 28.43
CA TYR A 29 -1.48 -4.11 28.77
C TYR A 29 -1.45 -4.36 30.29
N ARG A 30 -0.38 -3.96 30.98
CA ARG A 30 -0.33 -4.01 32.45
C ARG A 30 -1.41 -3.15 33.08
N GLU A 31 -1.59 -1.90 32.63
CA GLU A 31 -2.63 -0.99 33.13
C GLU A 31 -4.05 -1.53 32.94
N LYS A 32 -4.28 -2.26 31.83
CA LYS A 32 -5.58 -2.87 31.52
C LYS A 32 -5.79 -4.25 32.17
N GLY A 33 -4.78 -4.79 32.85
CA GLY A 33 -4.84 -6.12 33.45
C GLY A 33 -4.90 -7.24 32.43
N ILE A 34 -4.33 -7.02 31.22
CA ILE A 34 -4.22 -8.04 30.17
C ILE A 34 -2.97 -8.86 30.47
N ASP A 35 -3.14 -10.17 30.66
CA ASP A 35 -2.05 -11.11 30.97
C ASP A 35 -1.84 -12.21 29.92
N GLY A 36 -2.70 -12.29 28.90
CA GLY A 36 -2.64 -13.24 27.81
C GLY A 36 -3.99 -13.39 27.11
N VAL A 37 -4.06 -14.34 26.19
CA VAL A 37 -5.29 -14.78 25.50
C VAL A 37 -5.33 -16.29 25.42
N THR A 38 -6.52 -16.87 25.63
CA THR A 38 -6.74 -18.33 25.57
C THR A 38 -7.86 -18.72 24.60
N SER A 39 -8.58 -17.72 24.09
CA SER A 39 -9.72 -17.92 23.21
C SER A 39 -9.86 -16.80 22.18
N GLN A 40 -10.64 -17.03 21.14
CA GLN A 40 -11.03 -15.99 20.18
C GLN A 40 -11.76 -14.83 20.89
N GLU A 41 -12.62 -15.14 21.87
CA GLU A 41 -13.34 -14.13 22.64
C GLU A 41 -12.40 -13.22 23.44
N ASP A 42 -11.34 -13.78 24.05
CA ASP A 42 -10.32 -12.98 24.75
C ASP A 42 -9.55 -12.07 23.78
N PHE A 43 -9.19 -12.61 22.62
CA PHE A 43 -8.52 -11.85 21.57
C PHE A 43 -9.36 -10.66 21.09
N GLU A 44 -10.66 -10.85 20.87
CA GLU A 44 -11.56 -9.78 20.41
C GLU A 44 -11.74 -8.65 21.42
N LYS A 45 -11.52 -8.90 22.72
CA LYS A 45 -11.54 -7.91 23.80
C LYS A 45 -10.26 -7.08 23.87
N LEU A 46 -9.17 -7.50 23.22
CA LEU A 46 -7.93 -6.74 23.21
C LEU A 46 -8.13 -5.36 22.57
N PRO A 47 -7.49 -4.32 23.10
CA PRO A 47 -7.57 -2.99 22.50
C PRO A 47 -6.92 -2.99 21.11
N PHE A 48 -7.43 -2.15 20.24
CA PHE A 48 -6.75 -1.85 19.01
C PHE A 48 -5.48 -1.05 19.26
N SER A 49 -4.48 -1.26 18.43
CA SER A 49 -3.33 -0.37 18.29
C SER A 49 -3.47 0.48 17.03
N SER A 50 -2.88 1.66 17.07
CA SER A 50 -3.04 2.67 16.04
C SER A 50 -1.73 3.35 15.67
N LYS A 51 -1.72 4.07 14.55
CA LYS A 51 -0.56 4.87 14.14
C LYS A 51 -0.28 6.02 15.11
N ASP A 52 -1.29 6.54 15.79
CA ASP A 52 -1.11 7.59 16.79
C ASP A 52 -0.42 7.06 18.04
N ASP A 53 -0.70 5.83 18.45
CA ASP A 53 0.06 5.17 19.53
C ASP A 53 1.55 5.08 19.19
N LEU A 54 1.87 4.70 17.95
CA LEU A 54 3.27 4.62 17.49
C LEU A 54 3.95 5.99 17.48
N ARG A 55 3.22 7.06 17.15
CA ARG A 55 3.72 8.43 17.22
C ARG A 55 3.92 8.92 18.65
N ASN A 56 3.03 8.55 19.55
CA ASN A 56 3.13 8.85 20.98
C ASN A 56 4.31 8.13 21.61
N ALA A 57 4.64 6.94 21.14
CA ALA A 57 5.78 6.14 21.55
C ALA A 57 7.12 6.53 20.87
N TYR A 58 7.17 7.64 20.12
CA TYR A 58 8.38 8.11 19.45
C TYR A 58 9.52 8.40 20.44
N PRO A 59 10.80 8.03 20.17
CA PRO A 59 11.26 7.38 18.93
C PRO A 59 11.15 5.84 18.93
N LEU A 60 11.46 5.15 20.01
CA LEU A 60 11.57 3.69 20.12
C LEU A 60 10.71 3.09 21.23
N GLY A 61 9.75 3.84 21.76
CA GLY A 61 8.91 3.39 22.88
C GLY A 61 8.07 2.14 22.60
N ILE A 62 7.93 1.70 21.34
CA ILE A 62 7.29 0.43 20.98
C ILE A 62 8.25 -0.76 20.98
N GLN A 63 9.55 -0.55 21.22
CA GLN A 63 10.56 -1.60 21.19
C GLN A 63 10.29 -2.63 22.28
N ALA A 64 10.29 -3.90 21.90
CA ALA A 64 9.98 -5.04 22.78
C ALA A 64 11.16 -6.02 22.93
N VAL A 65 12.38 -5.54 22.72
CA VAL A 65 13.64 -6.27 22.90
C VAL A 65 14.70 -5.29 23.40
N PRO A 66 15.82 -5.75 24.01
CA PRO A 66 16.97 -4.93 24.36
C PRO A 66 17.61 -4.25 23.14
N ASP A 67 18.29 -3.12 23.32
CA ASP A 67 18.93 -2.37 22.24
C ASP A 67 19.95 -3.20 21.45
N GLU A 68 20.69 -4.09 22.14
CA GLU A 68 21.70 -4.97 21.54
C GLU A 68 21.11 -6.01 20.59
N ASP A 69 19.83 -6.30 20.68
CA ASP A 69 19.10 -7.22 19.77
C ASP A 69 18.54 -6.51 18.54
N VAL A 70 18.52 -5.17 18.51
CA VAL A 70 18.06 -4.38 17.37
C VAL A 70 19.19 -4.21 16.35
N VAL A 71 19.06 -4.83 15.19
CA VAL A 71 20.06 -4.77 14.11
C VAL A 71 19.70 -3.76 13.02
N ARG A 72 18.44 -3.29 12.99
CA ARG A 72 17.94 -2.36 11.96
C ARG A 72 16.76 -1.57 12.47
N ILE A 73 16.61 -0.35 11.96
CA ILE A 73 15.39 0.45 12.13
C ILE A 73 14.88 0.87 10.75
N HIS A 74 13.56 1.02 10.65
CA HIS A 74 12.90 1.66 9.52
C HIS A 74 11.93 2.72 10.00
N SER A 75 11.57 3.64 9.12
CA SER A 75 10.69 4.76 9.45
C SER A 75 9.63 4.96 8.38
N SER A 76 8.46 5.41 8.80
CA SER A 76 7.46 5.96 7.89
C SER A 76 7.89 7.36 7.40
N SER A 77 7.28 7.85 6.31
CA SER A 77 7.64 9.15 5.70
C SER A 77 7.40 10.37 6.58
N GLY A 78 6.58 10.25 7.64
CA GLY A 78 6.31 11.35 8.56
C GLY A 78 5.57 12.55 7.95
N THR A 79 4.94 12.40 6.78
CA THR A 79 4.27 13.50 6.06
C THR A 79 3.14 14.16 6.84
N THR A 80 2.58 13.49 7.84
CA THR A 80 1.45 13.96 8.65
C THR A 80 1.82 14.16 10.13
N GLY A 81 3.11 14.33 10.46
CA GLY A 81 3.56 14.50 11.84
C GLY A 81 4.89 13.78 12.13
N LYS A 82 5.12 13.43 13.42
CA LYS A 82 6.31 12.64 13.77
C LYS A 82 6.34 11.32 12.99
N PRO A 83 7.50 10.92 12.43
CA PRO A 83 7.62 9.62 11.78
C PRO A 83 7.42 8.49 12.80
N VAL A 84 6.97 7.35 12.32
CA VAL A 84 6.96 6.12 13.11
C VAL A 84 8.28 5.41 12.88
N ILE A 85 8.95 4.96 13.94
CA ILE A 85 10.20 4.21 13.86
C ILE A 85 9.94 2.78 14.34
N ILE A 86 10.34 1.81 13.52
CA ILE A 86 10.11 0.40 13.76
C ILE A 86 11.47 -0.30 13.90
N PRO A 87 11.77 -0.87 15.09
CA PRO A 87 12.97 -1.69 15.30
C PRO A 87 12.78 -3.11 14.78
N TYR A 88 13.86 -3.71 14.30
CA TYR A 88 13.92 -5.08 13.79
C TYR A 88 15.07 -5.84 14.44
N THR A 89 14.80 -7.05 14.90
CA THR A 89 15.84 -8.03 15.26
C THR A 89 16.41 -8.68 14.00
N ALA A 90 17.49 -9.46 14.16
CA ALA A 90 18.06 -10.24 13.06
C ALA A 90 17.00 -11.24 12.50
N LYS A 91 16.18 -11.83 13.39
CA LYS A 91 15.07 -12.70 13.00
C LYS A 91 14.01 -11.95 12.21
N ASP A 92 13.60 -10.76 12.65
CA ASP A 92 12.61 -9.94 11.93
C ASP A 92 13.08 -9.60 10.51
N VAL A 93 14.38 -9.32 10.34
CA VAL A 93 14.98 -9.05 9.04
C VAL A 93 14.94 -10.29 8.14
N ASP A 94 15.26 -11.46 8.67
CA ASP A 94 15.22 -12.72 7.90
C ASP A 94 13.79 -13.14 7.57
N ASP A 95 12.87 -13.06 8.51
CA ASP A 95 11.44 -13.31 8.29
C ASP A 95 10.87 -12.43 7.17
N TRP A 96 11.23 -11.15 7.17
CA TRP A 96 10.81 -10.23 6.13
C TRP A 96 11.39 -10.60 4.75
N ALA A 97 12.67 -10.97 4.69
CA ALA A 97 13.29 -11.45 3.46
C ALA A 97 12.61 -12.74 2.94
N ILE A 98 12.20 -13.66 3.83
CA ILE A 98 11.43 -14.86 3.47
C ILE A 98 10.07 -14.48 2.88
N MET A 99 9.33 -13.58 3.53
CA MET A 99 8.03 -13.12 3.01
C MET A 99 8.15 -12.51 1.61
N PHE A 100 9.18 -11.70 1.38
CA PHE A 100 9.45 -11.13 0.05
C PHE A 100 9.84 -12.19 -0.98
N ALA A 101 10.66 -13.17 -0.61
CA ALA A 101 10.99 -14.29 -1.51
C ALA A 101 9.73 -15.06 -1.91
N ARG A 102 8.80 -15.32 -0.98
CA ARG A 102 7.48 -15.91 -1.27
C ARG A 102 6.65 -15.05 -2.23
N CYS A 103 6.73 -13.71 -2.11
CA CYS A 103 6.09 -12.82 -3.07
C CYS A 103 6.63 -13.06 -4.47
N TYR A 104 7.94 -13.13 -4.62
CA TYR A 104 8.57 -13.35 -5.91
C TYR A 104 8.25 -14.73 -6.48
N GLU A 105 8.29 -15.77 -5.66
CA GLU A 105 7.89 -17.13 -6.06
C GLU A 105 6.43 -17.17 -6.52
N THR A 106 5.52 -16.48 -5.82
CA THR A 106 4.10 -16.37 -6.20
C THR A 106 3.93 -15.65 -7.54
N ALA A 107 4.78 -14.67 -7.84
CA ALA A 107 4.85 -13.98 -9.13
C ALA A 107 5.61 -14.82 -10.20
N GLY A 108 6.07 -16.02 -9.88
CA GLY A 108 6.84 -16.88 -10.78
C GLY A 108 8.21 -16.28 -11.15
N ILE A 109 8.78 -15.46 -10.27
CA ILE A 109 10.13 -14.93 -10.37
C ILE A 109 11.09 -15.98 -9.79
N THR A 110 12.24 -16.16 -10.40
CA THR A 110 13.20 -17.20 -10.07
C THR A 110 14.61 -16.66 -9.95
N LYS A 111 15.56 -17.49 -9.52
CA LYS A 111 17.00 -17.16 -9.48
C LYS A 111 17.62 -16.80 -10.83
N LYS A 112 16.89 -16.98 -11.95
CA LYS A 112 17.36 -16.61 -13.29
C LYS A 112 17.03 -15.16 -13.63
N ASP A 113 16.22 -14.51 -12.81
CA ASP A 113 15.73 -13.16 -13.06
C ASP A 113 16.70 -12.09 -12.55
N ARG A 114 16.60 -10.91 -13.14
CA ARG A 114 17.33 -9.69 -12.78
C ARG A 114 16.31 -8.64 -12.39
N LEU A 115 16.28 -8.29 -11.11
CA LEU A 115 15.29 -7.39 -10.53
C LEU A 115 15.85 -5.98 -10.42
N GLN A 116 15.35 -5.07 -11.25
CA GLN A 116 15.67 -3.65 -11.13
C GLN A 116 14.78 -3.03 -10.04
N ILE A 117 15.43 -2.58 -8.95
CA ILE A 117 14.77 -2.10 -7.75
C ILE A 117 14.82 -0.59 -7.74
N THR A 118 13.67 0.05 -7.99
CA THR A 118 13.56 1.51 -8.07
C THR A 118 13.03 2.19 -6.80
N PRO A 119 12.37 1.54 -5.84
CA PRO A 119 11.94 2.18 -4.60
C PRO A 119 13.09 2.69 -3.73
N GLY A 120 12.77 3.65 -2.83
CA GLY A 120 13.74 4.31 -1.97
C GLY A 120 14.42 3.39 -0.97
N TYR A 121 15.69 3.66 -0.73
CA TYR A 121 16.55 3.05 0.28
C TYR A 121 16.71 3.96 1.51
N GLY A 122 17.48 3.54 2.48
CA GLY A 122 17.73 4.29 3.71
C GLY A 122 16.76 3.90 4.82
N LEU A 123 16.16 4.88 5.49
CA LEU A 123 15.17 4.63 6.54
C LEU A 123 13.85 4.03 6.02
N TRP A 124 13.59 4.10 4.71
CA TRP A 124 12.38 3.58 4.10
C TRP A 124 12.45 2.06 3.96
N THR A 125 11.31 1.40 4.13
CA THR A 125 11.21 -0.06 4.05
C THR A 125 11.33 -0.60 2.64
N ALA A 126 10.91 0.16 1.61
CA ALA A 126 10.68 -0.40 0.29
C ALA A 126 11.96 -0.98 -0.37
N GLY A 127 12.94 -0.16 -0.74
CA GLY A 127 14.11 -0.61 -1.50
C GLY A 127 14.84 -1.79 -0.87
N ILE A 128 15.13 -1.71 0.44
CA ILE A 128 15.86 -2.74 1.16
C ILE A 128 15.08 -4.05 1.27
N GLY A 129 13.75 -3.99 1.41
CA GLY A 129 12.90 -5.17 1.48
C GLY A 129 12.88 -5.91 0.14
N PHE A 130 12.70 -5.19 -0.96
CA PHE A 130 12.77 -5.76 -2.31
C PHE A 130 14.12 -6.43 -2.57
N GLN A 131 15.22 -5.79 -2.15
CA GLN A 131 16.56 -6.34 -2.30
C GLN A 131 16.77 -7.59 -1.44
N ALA A 132 16.43 -7.54 -0.16
CA ALA A 132 16.60 -8.67 0.75
C ALA A 132 15.83 -9.92 0.27
N GLY A 133 14.60 -9.75 -0.20
CA GLY A 133 13.83 -10.85 -0.80
C GLY A 133 14.43 -11.37 -2.10
N CYS A 134 14.97 -10.49 -2.95
CA CYS A 134 15.65 -10.87 -4.17
C CYS A 134 16.89 -11.73 -3.89
N GLU A 135 17.71 -11.31 -2.95
CA GLU A 135 18.90 -12.04 -2.51
C GLU A 135 18.55 -13.36 -1.83
N LYS A 136 17.47 -13.38 -1.01
CA LYS A 136 16.96 -14.60 -0.37
C LYS A 136 16.47 -15.62 -1.38
N LEU A 137 15.82 -15.18 -2.47
CA LEU A 137 15.42 -16.01 -3.60
C LEU A 137 16.62 -16.51 -4.41
N GLY A 138 17.76 -15.83 -4.33
CA GLY A 138 18.97 -16.11 -5.10
C GLY A 138 18.95 -15.50 -6.52
N ALA A 139 18.09 -14.51 -6.78
CA ALA A 139 18.03 -13.74 -8.01
C ALA A 139 19.02 -12.56 -7.98
N MET A 140 19.27 -11.95 -9.15
CA MET A 140 20.18 -10.81 -9.24
C MET A 140 19.46 -9.51 -8.89
N ALA A 141 19.86 -8.86 -7.81
CA ALA A 141 19.38 -7.54 -7.46
C ALA A 141 20.15 -6.45 -8.21
N VAL A 142 19.43 -5.49 -8.81
CA VAL A 142 19.94 -4.27 -9.42
C VAL A 142 19.41 -3.08 -8.59
N PRO A 143 20.12 -2.65 -7.52
CA PRO A 143 19.60 -1.70 -6.53
C PRO A 143 19.78 -0.26 -7.00
N MET A 144 18.90 0.21 -7.87
CA MET A 144 18.94 1.54 -8.47
C MET A 144 18.51 2.66 -7.51
N GLY A 145 17.49 2.38 -6.69
CA GLY A 145 16.83 3.44 -5.90
C GLY A 145 15.96 4.37 -6.75
N PRO A 146 15.35 5.42 -6.15
CA PRO A 146 14.39 6.28 -6.83
C PRO A 146 15.05 7.34 -7.71
N GLY A 147 14.30 7.82 -8.69
CA GLY A 147 14.67 8.93 -9.56
C GLY A 147 15.66 8.56 -10.66
N ASN A 148 16.19 9.60 -11.34
CA ASN A 148 17.12 9.49 -12.46
C ASN A 148 16.63 8.54 -13.55
N THR A 149 15.45 8.85 -14.11
CA THR A 149 14.79 8.04 -15.14
C THR A 149 15.70 7.68 -16.32
N GLU A 150 16.59 8.59 -16.72
CA GLU A 150 17.59 8.32 -17.76
C GLU A 150 18.50 7.14 -17.41
N LYS A 151 19.06 7.17 -16.20
CA LYS A 151 19.92 6.09 -15.69
C LYS A 151 19.16 4.80 -15.49
N GLN A 152 17.90 4.86 -15.07
CA GLN A 152 17.04 3.69 -14.96
C GLN A 152 16.89 2.97 -16.31
N LEU A 153 16.55 3.73 -17.36
CA LEU A 153 16.38 3.19 -18.71
C LEU A 153 17.70 2.62 -19.26
N GLN A 154 18.81 3.35 -19.06
CA GLN A 154 20.13 2.89 -19.51
C GLN A 154 20.51 1.56 -18.83
N MET A 155 20.36 1.45 -17.50
CA MET A 155 20.70 0.21 -16.79
C MET A 155 19.73 -0.94 -17.11
N MET A 156 18.47 -0.64 -17.35
CA MET A 156 17.48 -1.64 -17.80
C MET A 156 17.89 -2.30 -19.12
N ILE A 157 18.42 -1.50 -20.04
CA ILE A 157 18.92 -1.96 -21.33
C ILE A 157 20.25 -2.70 -21.15
N ASP A 158 21.23 -2.10 -20.50
CA ASP A 158 22.58 -2.65 -20.37
C ASP A 158 22.61 -3.97 -19.62
N LEU A 159 21.82 -4.04 -18.53
CA LEU A 159 21.76 -5.22 -17.66
C LEU A 159 20.64 -6.20 -18.07
N GLN A 160 19.83 -5.88 -19.09
CA GLN A 160 18.73 -6.74 -19.54
C GLN A 160 17.84 -7.19 -18.39
N SER A 161 17.40 -6.24 -17.56
CA SER A 161 16.54 -6.51 -16.40
C SER A 161 15.25 -7.21 -16.83
N THR A 162 14.88 -8.30 -16.14
CA THR A 162 13.69 -9.09 -16.45
C THR A 162 12.48 -8.73 -15.60
N VAL A 163 12.74 -8.14 -14.44
CA VAL A 163 11.72 -7.70 -13.49
C VAL A 163 12.00 -6.25 -13.07
N ILE A 164 10.95 -5.47 -12.96
CA ILE A 164 11.03 -4.13 -12.36
C ILE A 164 10.15 -4.06 -11.11
N THR A 165 10.65 -3.42 -10.05
CA THR A 165 9.87 -3.07 -8.87
C THR A 165 9.79 -1.56 -8.74
N ALA A 166 8.58 -1.03 -8.51
CA ALA A 166 8.34 0.42 -8.47
C ALA A 166 7.07 0.76 -7.68
N THR A 167 6.83 2.06 -7.47
CA THR A 167 5.46 2.53 -7.25
C THR A 167 4.70 2.48 -8.58
N SER A 168 3.38 2.35 -8.53
CA SER A 168 2.56 2.31 -9.76
C SER A 168 2.67 3.59 -10.58
N SER A 169 2.72 4.76 -9.95
CA SER A 169 2.93 6.04 -10.63
C SER A 169 4.29 6.10 -11.34
N TYR A 170 5.36 5.58 -10.73
CA TYR A 170 6.67 5.57 -11.37
C TYR A 170 6.76 4.53 -12.50
N ALA A 171 6.08 3.41 -12.36
CA ALA A 171 5.95 2.42 -13.44
C ALA A 171 5.25 2.99 -14.67
N LEU A 172 4.19 3.79 -14.46
CA LEU A 172 3.52 4.50 -15.54
C LEU A 172 4.45 5.51 -16.23
N LEU A 173 5.18 6.32 -15.46
CA LEU A 173 6.18 7.25 -16.01
C LEU A 173 7.23 6.52 -16.85
N LEU A 174 7.76 5.41 -16.37
CA LEU A 174 8.74 4.62 -17.13
C LEU A 174 8.12 4.03 -18.41
N ALA A 175 6.87 3.57 -18.35
CA ALA A 175 6.16 3.07 -19.53
C ALA A 175 5.97 4.16 -20.59
N GLU A 176 5.56 5.36 -20.18
CA GLU A 176 5.44 6.53 -21.05
C GLU A 176 6.80 6.89 -21.71
N GLU A 177 7.88 6.93 -20.93
CA GLU A 177 9.23 7.25 -21.42
C GLU A 177 9.79 6.19 -22.37
N ILE A 178 9.58 4.90 -22.07
CA ILE A 178 9.99 3.79 -22.94
C ILE A 178 9.28 3.88 -24.28
N ASN A 179 7.99 4.14 -24.31
CA ASN A 179 7.21 4.31 -25.53
C ASN A 179 7.63 5.55 -26.30
N ARG A 180 7.75 6.70 -25.64
CA ARG A 180 8.14 7.97 -26.24
C ARG A 180 9.50 7.88 -26.94
N ARG A 181 10.43 7.09 -26.40
CA ARG A 181 11.79 6.93 -26.91
C ARG A 181 11.95 5.72 -27.86
N GLY A 182 10.90 4.91 -28.06
CA GLY A 182 10.96 3.71 -28.89
C GLY A 182 11.93 2.67 -28.36
N LEU A 183 11.97 2.44 -27.04
CA LEU A 183 12.93 1.54 -26.41
C LEU A 183 12.37 0.13 -26.14
N LYS A 184 11.12 -0.14 -26.48
CA LYS A 184 10.43 -1.40 -26.16
C LYS A 184 11.22 -2.63 -26.62
N ASP A 185 11.78 -2.60 -27.82
CA ASP A 185 12.56 -3.71 -28.39
C ASP A 185 13.98 -3.87 -27.80
N LYS A 186 14.42 -2.88 -26.99
CA LYS A 186 15.75 -2.90 -26.37
C LYS A 186 15.73 -3.41 -24.93
N ILE A 187 14.56 -3.42 -24.30
CA ILE A 187 14.36 -3.89 -22.92
C ILE A 187 13.95 -5.37 -22.90
N ASN A 188 14.22 -6.05 -21.77
CA ASN A 188 13.89 -7.46 -21.59
C ASN A 188 12.93 -7.69 -20.42
N LEU A 189 12.17 -6.68 -20.02
CA LEU A 189 11.20 -6.80 -18.94
C LEU A 189 10.14 -7.86 -19.26
N LYS A 190 9.80 -8.66 -18.28
CA LYS A 190 8.77 -9.70 -18.33
C LYS A 190 7.70 -9.48 -17.25
N LYS A 191 8.11 -8.93 -16.11
CA LYS A 191 7.25 -8.77 -14.94
C LYS A 191 7.47 -7.44 -14.26
N GLY A 192 6.39 -6.90 -13.66
CA GLY A 192 6.41 -5.75 -12.79
C GLY A 192 5.79 -6.09 -11.44
N VAL A 193 6.48 -5.74 -10.34
CA VAL A 193 5.96 -5.86 -8.98
C VAL A 193 5.80 -4.45 -8.43
N PHE A 194 4.56 -4.00 -8.31
CA PHE A 194 4.22 -2.62 -7.98
C PHE A 194 3.37 -2.55 -6.71
N GLY A 195 3.42 -1.41 -6.02
CA GLY A 195 2.66 -1.20 -4.79
C GLY A 195 2.90 0.16 -4.19
N SER A 196 2.65 0.30 -2.89
CA SER A 196 2.75 1.53 -2.09
C SER A 196 1.65 2.56 -2.33
N GLU A 197 0.88 2.45 -3.39
CA GLU A 197 -0.25 3.29 -3.73
C GLU A 197 -1.29 2.49 -4.51
N ARG A 198 -2.56 2.93 -4.41
CA ARG A 198 -3.61 2.37 -5.24
C ARG A 198 -3.40 2.78 -6.70
N TRP A 199 -3.74 1.92 -7.62
CA TRP A 199 -3.72 2.15 -9.05
C TRP A 199 -4.98 1.58 -9.71
N SER A 200 -5.53 2.35 -10.64
CA SER A 200 -6.77 1.99 -11.33
C SER A 200 -6.54 0.87 -12.36
N ASP A 201 -7.62 0.20 -12.75
CA ASP A 201 -7.57 -0.79 -13.84
C ASP A 201 -7.06 -0.18 -15.13
N LYS A 202 -7.42 1.08 -15.41
CA LYS A 202 -6.90 1.81 -16.57
C LYS A 202 -5.39 2.00 -16.51
N MET A 203 -4.84 2.39 -15.36
CA MET A 203 -3.38 2.50 -15.18
C MET A 203 -2.70 1.15 -15.34
N ARG A 204 -3.29 0.07 -14.80
CA ARG A 204 -2.81 -1.30 -14.97
C ARG A 204 -2.70 -1.66 -16.45
N GLU A 205 -3.79 -1.43 -17.20
CA GLU A 205 -3.84 -1.76 -18.61
C GLU A 205 -2.84 -0.93 -19.41
N THR A 206 -2.75 0.38 -19.17
CA THR A 206 -1.75 1.26 -19.81
C THR A 206 -0.32 0.76 -19.61
N ILE A 207 0.05 0.37 -18.38
CA ILE A 207 1.39 -0.17 -18.09
C ILE A 207 1.58 -1.53 -18.77
N ARG A 208 0.58 -2.42 -18.69
CA ARG A 208 0.62 -3.75 -19.30
C ARG A 208 0.85 -3.70 -20.81
N GLU A 209 0.06 -2.90 -21.51
CA GLU A 209 0.17 -2.74 -22.97
C GLU A 209 1.48 -2.08 -23.39
N SER A 210 1.85 -1.01 -22.68
CA SER A 210 3.05 -0.24 -22.98
C SER A 210 4.32 -1.07 -22.84
N LEU A 211 4.45 -1.81 -21.75
CA LEU A 211 5.65 -2.59 -21.46
C LEU A 211 5.57 -4.05 -21.96
N GLY A 212 4.37 -4.60 -22.15
CA GLY A 212 4.16 -5.99 -22.54
C GLY A 212 4.54 -6.98 -21.43
N ILE A 213 4.25 -6.65 -20.15
CA ILE A 213 4.68 -7.41 -18.97
C ILE A 213 3.51 -7.91 -18.13
N GLU A 214 3.75 -8.97 -17.36
CA GLU A 214 2.84 -9.39 -16.29
C GLU A 214 2.95 -8.45 -15.10
N LEU A 215 1.81 -8.15 -14.46
CA LEU A 215 1.73 -7.19 -13.34
C LEU A 215 1.33 -7.88 -12.05
N TYR A 216 2.01 -7.52 -10.98
CA TYR A 216 1.74 -8.03 -9.64
C TYR A 216 1.66 -6.87 -8.65
N ASP A 217 0.62 -6.88 -7.81
CA ASP A 217 0.40 -5.89 -6.77
C ASP A 217 0.91 -6.42 -5.44
N ILE A 218 1.87 -5.73 -4.83
CA ILE A 218 2.47 -6.12 -3.54
C ILE A 218 1.94 -5.23 -2.42
N TYR A 219 1.49 -5.87 -1.35
CA TYR A 219 0.91 -5.21 -0.18
C TYR A 219 1.84 -5.25 1.02
N GLY A 220 1.74 -4.21 1.82
CA GLY A 220 2.38 -4.09 3.12
C GLY A 220 2.51 -2.65 3.59
N LEU A 221 2.87 -2.48 4.84
CA LEU A 221 3.02 -1.19 5.50
C LEU A 221 4.22 -1.22 6.45
N THR A 222 4.87 -0.06 6.59
CA THR A 222 6.09 0.12 7.39
C THR A 222 5.90 -0.37 8.83
N GLU A 223 4.73 -0.15 9.41
CA GLU A 223 4.39 -0.46 10.79
C GLU A 223 4.45 -1.97 11.07
N ILE A 224 4.12 -2.80 10.08
CA ILE A 224 4.11 -4.27 10.24
C ILE A 224 5.48 -4.86 9.94
N TYR A 225 5.90 -4.91 8.67
CA TYR A 225 7.24 -5.32 8.22
C TYR A 225 7.73 -4.45 7.07
N GLY A 226 6.86 -3.71 6.41
CA GLY A 226 7.06 -3.07 5.14
C GLY A 226 6.28 -3.78 4.04
N PRO A 227 6.51 -3.51 2.75
CA PRO A 227 5.93 -4.27 1.67
C PRO A 227 6.37 -5.75 1.74
N GLY A 228 5.58 -6.64 1.15
CA GLY A 228 5.90 -8.07 1.09
C GLY A 228 5.10 -8.95 2.05
N ILE A 229 4.16 -8.42 2.84
CA ILE A 229 3.25 -9.24 3.64
C ILE A 229 2.19 -9.95 2.78
N GLY A 230 2.02 -9.53 1.53
CA GLY A 230 1.17 -10.20 0.55
C GLY A 230 1.41 -9.71 -0.87
N ILE A 231 0.97 -10.50 -1.84
CA ILE A 231 1.09 -10.20 -3.28
C ILE A 231 -0.04 -10.87 -4.07
N THR A 232 -0.44 -10.26 -5.19
CA THR A 232 -1.33 -10.92 -6.15
C THR A 232 -0.60 -12.07 -6.87
N CYS A 233 -1.35 -13.07 -7.33
CA CYS A 233 -0.84 -14.14 -8.19
C CYS A 233 -1.20 -13.90 -9.66
N LYS A 234 -0.70 -14.74 -10.56
CA LYS A 234 -0.98 -14.68 -12.00
C LYS A 234 -2.46 -14.68 -12.39
N ASN A 235 -3.35 -15.12 -11.49
CA ASN A 235 -4.79 -15.14 -11.76
C ASN A 235 -5.48 -13.84 -11.35
N GLU A 236 -4.76 -12.86 -10.83
CA GLU A 236 -5.25 -11.53 -10.41
C GLU A 236 -6.51 -11.58 -9.51
N CYS A 237 -6.64 -12.63 -8.68
CA CYS A 237 -7.83 -12.93 -7.89
C CYS A 237 -7.66 -12.57 -6.40
N GLY A 238 -7.01 -11.46 -6.12
CA GLY A 238 -6.73 -10.95 -4.77
C GLY A 238 -5.30 -11.14 -4.36
N ILE A 239 -4.98 -10.60 -3.19
CA ILE A 239 -3.65 -10.54 -2.58
C ILE A 239 -3.51 -11.71 -1.61
N HIS A 240 -2.69 -12.69 -1.92
CA HIS A 240 -2.28 -13.73 -0.97
C HIS A 240 -1.42 -13.13 0.11
N TYR A 241 -1.70 -13.41 1.37
CA TYR A 241 -0.91 -12.94 2.51
C TYR A 241 -0.43 -14.11 3.38
N TRP A 242 0.63 -13.88 4.13
CA TRP A 242 1.35 -14.92 4.88
C TRP A 242 0.75 -15.08 6.28
N ASP A 243 -0.25 -15.93 6.43
CA ASP A 243 -1.01 -16.18 7.67
C ASP A 243 -0.20 -16.91 8.76
N ASP A 244 1.02 -17.31 8.46
CA ASP A 244 2.02 -17.77 9.41
C ASP A 244 2.87 -16.62 10.03
N TYR A 245 2.76 -15.40 9.47
CA TYR A 245 3.42 -14.18 9.97
C TYR A 245 2.46 -13.15 10.51
N VAL A 246 1.28 -13.06 9.93
CA VAL A 246 0.27 -12.07 10.29
C VAL A 246 -1.12 -12.69 10.34
N TYR A 247 -1.90 -12.32 11.35
CA TYR A 247 -3.34 -12.57 11.37
C TYR A 247 -4.07 -11.30 10.94
N ILE A 248 -5.07 -11.45 10.08
CA ILE A 248 -5.84 -10.33 9.52
C ILE A 248 -7.31 -10.46 9.89
N GLU A 249 -7.84 -9.42 10.50
CA GLU A 249 -9.26 -9.18 10.74
C GLU A 249 -9.77 -8.13 9.73
N ILE A 250 -11.05 -8.23 9.38
CA ILE A 250 -11.77 -7.15 8.69
C ILE A 250 -12.84 -6.65 9.65
N ILE A 251 -12.84 -5.35 9.93
CA ILE A 251 -13.76 -4.72 10.87
C ILE A 251 -14.56 -3.60 10.22
N ASP A 252 -15.75 -3.35 10.75
CA ASP A 252 -16.45 -2.09 10.47
C ASP A 252 -15.66 -0.92 11.08
N PRO A 253 -15.25 0.08 10.29
CA PRO A 253 -14.33 1.13 10.76
C PRO A 253 -14.95 2.05 11.83
N VAL A 254 -16.29 2.09 11.94
CA VAL A 254 -17.02 2.93 12.90
C VAL A 254 -17.25 2.20 14.22
N THR A 255 -17.75 0.96 14.15
CA THR A 255 -18.09 0.19 15.34
C THR A 255 -16.94 -0.63 15.92
N GLY A 256 -15.89 -0.88 15.12
CA GLY A 256 -14.76 -1.73 15.47
C GLY A 256 -15.10 -3.23 15.56
N LYS A 257 -16.31 -3.62 15.14
CA LYS A 257 -16.73 -5.02 15.18
C LYS A 257 -16.28 -5.76 13.93
N PRO A 258 -15.87 -7.05 14.04
CA PRO A 258 -15.60 -7.88 12.89
C PRO A 258 -16.79 -7.94 11.93
N VAL A 259 -16.52 -7.94 10.63
CA VAL A 259 -17.52 -8.17 9.57
C VAL A 259 -17.41 -9.60 9.06
N PRO A 260 -18.49 -10.18 8.51
CA PRO A 260 -18.47 -11.50 7.88
C PRO A 260 -17.45 -11.58 6.73
N ASP A 261 -16.86 -12.77 6.51
CA ASP A 261 -15.98 -13.00 5.37
C ASP A 261 -16.70 -12.68 4.05
N GLY A 262 -16.04 -11.94 3.19
CA GLY A 262 -16.60 -11.44 1.92
C GLY A 262 -17.20 -10.03 2.00
N GLU A 263 -17.44 -9.50 3.17
CA GLU A 263 -17.88 -8.11 3.36
C GLU A 263 -16.68 -7.17 3.46
N GLU A 264 -16.84 -5.93 2.98
CA GLU A 264 -15.82 -4.89 3.02
C GLU A 264 -15.72 -4.25 4.40
N GLY A 265 -14.50 -3.98 4.82
CA GLY A 265 -14.22 -3.25 6.06
C GLY A 265 -12.75 -2.85 6.15
N GLU A 266 -12.35 -2.34 7.28
CA GLU A 266 -10.98 -1.94 7.56
C GLU A 266 -10.13 -3.15 7.93
N ILE A 267 -8.94 -3.24 7.32
CA ILE A 267 -7.95 -4.26 7.64
C ILE A 267 -7.33 -3.95 9.01
N VAL A 268 -7.35 -4.93 9.89
CA VAL A 268 -6.62 -4.93 11.17
C VAL A 268 -5.62 -6.06 11.16
N ILE A 269 -4.37 -5.77 11.50
CA ILE A 269 -3.28 -6.74 11.43
C ILE A 269 -2.70 -7.00 12.82
N THR A 270 -2.53 -8.27 13.15
CA THR A 270 -1.77 -8.74 14.31
C THR A 270 -0.52 -9.46 13.83
N THR A 271 0.66 -9.04 14.30
CA THR A 271 1.92 -9.75 14.02
C THR A 271 2.04 -10.97 14.91
N LEU A 272 2.33 -12.13 14.34
CA LEU A 272 2.35 -13.41 15.08
C LEU A 272 3.73 -13.75 15.64
N VAL A 273 4.80 -13.34 14.95
CA VAL A 273 6.18 -13.78 15.29
C VAL A 273 7.21 -12.64 15.32
N LYS A 274 6.79 -11.39 15.12
CA LYS A 274 7.69 -10.23 15.12
C LYS A 274 8.20 -9.95 16.53
N GLU A 275 9.50 -9.74 16.66
CA GLU A 275 10.15 -9.57 17.97
C GLU A 275 10.41 -8.11 18.35
N GLY A 276 10.97 -7.33 17.43
CA GLY A 276 11.42 -5.97 17.72
C GLY A 276 10.31 -5.01 18.12
N ALA A 277 9.17 -5.12 17.44
CA ALA A 277 7.97 -4.31 17.70
C ALA A 277 6.70 -5.10 17.34
N PRO A 278 6.25 -6.01 18.21
CA PRO A 278 4.97 -6.69 18.02
C PRO A 278 3.80 -5.70 18.01
N LEU A 279 2.89 -5.85 17.05
CA LEU A 279 1.64 -5.10 16.99
C LEU A 279 0.47 -6.06 17.03
N ILE A 280 -0.46 -5.82 17.94
CA ILE A 280 -1.66 -6.63 18.12
C ILE A 280 -2.86 -5.76 17.80
N ARG A 281 -3.74 -6.26 16.92
CA ARG A 281 -4.94 -5.59 16.42
C ARG A 281 -4.65 -4.17 15.90
N PHE A 282 -3.61 -4.03 15.06
CA PHE A 282 -3.22 -2.75 14.49
C PHE A 282 -4.17 -2.32 13.38
N ARG A 283 -4.84 -1.18 13.56
CA ARG A 283 -5.71 -0.56 12.58
C ARG A 283 -4.89 0.05 11.45
N THR A 284 -5.00 -0.49 10.24
CA THR A 284 -4.24 -0.02 9.08
C THR A 284 -4.89 1.17 8.39
N HIS A 285 -6.19 1.32 8.58
CA HIS A 285 -7.09 2.18 7.81
C HIS A 285 -7.28 1.76 6.34
N ASP A 286 -6.60 0.74 5.85
CA ASP A 286 -6.83 0.22 4.50
C ASP A 286 -8.15 -0.53 4.43
N ILE A 287 -8.94 -0.31 3.38
CA ILE A 287 -10.24 -0.96 3.16
C ILE A 287 -10.09 -2.11 2.17
N SER A 288 -10.53 -3.29 2.60
CA SER A 288 -10.58 -4.50 1.77
C SER A 288 -11.57 -5.50 2.34
N ARG A 289 -11.52 -6.75 1.89
CA ARG A 289 -12.28 -7.90 2.42
C ARG A 289 -11.48 -9.18 2.28
N ILE A 290 -11.79 -10.17 3.09
CA ILE A 290 -11.31 -11.55 2.88
C ILE A 290 -12.04 -12.16 1.69
N ILE A 291 -11.31 -12.75 0.76
CA ILE A 291 -11.88 -13.53 -0.34
C ILE A 291 -11.96 -15.00 0.12
N PRO A 292 -13.16 -15.55 0.33
CA PRO A 292 -13.30 -16.94 0.76
C PRO A 292 -12.89 -17.94 -0.33
N GLY A 293 -12.61 -19.16 0.09
CA GLY A 293 -12.30 -20.28 -0.79
C GLY A 293 -10.86 -20.30 -1.31
N THR A 294 -10.53 -21.31 -2.11
CA THR A 294 -9.21 -21.56 -2.65
C THR A 294 -8.96 -20.79 -3.93
N CYS A 295 -7.71 -20.43 -4.19
CA CYS A 295 -7.31 -19.79 -5.44
C CYS A 295 -6.95 -20.83 -6.51
N ALA A 296 -7.32 -20.56 -7.75
CA ALA A 296 -6.95 -21.38 -8.91
C ALA A 296 -5.42 -21.45 -9.16
N CYS A 297 -4.61 -20.57 -8.52
CA CYS A 297 -3.15 -20.66 -8.59
C CYS A 297 -2.57 -21.83 -7.76
N GLY A 298 -3.38 -22.49 -6.94
CA GLY A 298 -2.97 -23.58 -6.07
C GLY A 298 -2.33 -23.18 -4.73
N SER A 299 -2.23 -21.86 -4.45
CA SER A 299 -1.72 -21.38 -3.17
C SER A 299 -2.66 -21.76 -2.02
N LYS A 300 -2.08 -22.20 -0.91
CA LYS A 300 -2.79 -22.48 0.35
C LYS A 300 -3.07 -21.22 1.18
N TYR A 301 -2.38 -20.15 0.90
CA TYR A 301 -2.48 -18.91 1.67
C TYR A 301 -3.80 -18.19 1.42
N PRO A 302 -4.42 -17.62 2.47
CA PRO A 302 -5.66 -16.84 2.34
C PRO A 302 -5.45 -15.59 1.46
N ARG A 303 -6.56 -14.94 1.11
CA ARG A 303 -6.54 -13.80 0.20
C ARG A 303 -7.37 -12.63 0.73
N LEU A 304 -6.79 -11.44 0.56
CA LEU A 304 -7.52 -10.18 0.58
C LEU A 304 -7.96 -9.82 -0.85
N ASP A 305 -9.04 -9.08 -0.99
CA ASP A 305 -9.33 -8.34 -2.22
C ASP A 305 -8.29 -7.23 -2.41
N ILE A 306 -8.23 -6.61 -3.58
CA ILE A 306 -7.39 -5.43 -3.79
C ILE A 306 -7.79 -4.32 -2.81
N ILE A 307 -6.82 -3.48 -2.44
CA ILE A 307 -7.08 -2.36 -1.54
C ILE A 307 -7.98 -1.34 -2.23
N LYS A 308 -9.17 -1.09 -1.67
CA LYS A 308 -10.18 -0.18 -2.24
C LYS A 308 -9.87 1.29 -1.96
N GLY A 309 -9.14 1.57 -0.88
CA GLY A 309 -8.82 2.91 -0.40
C GLY A 309 -8.51 2.89 1.08
N ARG A 310 -8.60 4.05 1.72
CA ARG A 310 -8.33 4.19 3.16
C ARG A 310 -9.50 4.86 3.87
N SER A 311 -9.82 4.39 5.07
CA SER A 311 -10.87 4.98 5.91
C SER A 311 -10.52 6.40 6.40
N ASP A 312 -9.21 6.72 6.52
CA ASP A 312 -8.69 8.02 6.93
C ASP A 312 -8.40 9.00 5.77
N ASP A 313 -8.48 8.55 4.51
CA ASP A 313 -8.37 9.43 3.33
C ASP A 313 -9.72 10.07 2.95
N MET A 314 -10.76 9.82 3.74
CA MET A 314 -12.07 10.42 3.51
C MET A 314 -12.02 11.93 3.67
N PHE A 315 -12.59 12.64 2.73
CA PHE A 315 -12.81 14.08 2.82
C PHE A 315 -14.28 14.43 2.58
N LYS A 316 -14.71 15.56 3.16
CA LYS A 316 -16.11 15.99 3.10
C LYS A 316 -16.24 17.29 2.32
N VAL A 317 -17.10 17.30 1.31
CA VAL A 317 -17.43 18.51 0.54
C VAL A 317 -18.96 18.62 0.43
N HIS A 318 -19.51 19.79 0.74
CA HIS A 318 -20.96 20.06 0.75
C HIS A 318 -21.79 19.03 1.53
N GLY A 319 -21.24 18.52 2.64
CA GLY A 319 -21.92 17.51 3.45
C GLY A 319 -21.79 16.06 2.98
N VAL A 320 -21.19 15.81 1.81
CA VAL A 320 -21.00 14.48 1.24
C VAL A 320 -19.59 13.97 1.59
N ASN A 321 -19.54 12.76 2.15
CA ASN A 321 -18.26 12.05 2.38
C ASN A 321 -17.79 11.43 1.07
N MET A 322 -16.52 11.63 0.75
CA MET A 322 -15.89 11.11 -0.47
C MET A 322 -14.52 10.51 -0.18
N PHE A 323 -14.16 9.51 -1.00
CA PHE A 323 -12.83 8.91 -1.00
C PHE A 323 -12.15 9.17 -2.35
N PRO A 324 -10.82 9.38 -2.37
CA PRO A 324 -10.07 9.51 -3.63
C PRO A 324 -10.31 8.35 -4.60
N SER A 325 -10.48 7.14 -4.06
CA SER A 325 -10.77 5.93 -4.84
C SER A 325 -12.06 6.01 -5.64
N GLN A 326 -13.11 6.60 -5.09
CA GLN A 326 -14.39 6.77 -5.80
C GLN A 326 -14.25 7.72 -6.99
N ILE A 327 -13.40 8.74 -6.86
CA ILE A 327 -13.10 9.68 -7.95
C ILE A 327 -12.34 8.97 -9.05
N GLU A 328 -11.33 8.20 -8.69
CA GLU A 328 -10.53 7.42 -9.63
C GLU A 328 -11.40 6.42 -10.41
N ASP A 329 -12.26 5.67 -9.70
CA ASP A 329 -13.20 4.73 -10.31
C ASP A 329 -14.19 5.43 -11.25
N LEU A 330 -14.64 6.63 -10.91
CA LEU A 330 -15.53 7.42 -11.77
C LEU A 330 -14.80 7.85 -13.04
N LEU A 331 -13.59 8.40 -12.90
CA LEU A 331 -12.80 8.91 -14.01
C LEU A 331 -12.31 7.80 -14.96
N SER A 332 -12.00 6.62 -14.43
CA SER A 332 -11.57 5.46 -15.23
C SER A 332 -12.63 4.99 -16.24
N ASN A 333 -13.90 5.30 -15.98
CA ASN A 333 -15.02 4.97 -16.86
C ASN A 333 -15.36 6.09 -17.88
N VAL A 334 -14.50 7.11 -18.01
CA VAL A 334 -14.72 8.20 -18.97
C VAL A 334 -13.74 8.06 -20.12
N ASP A 335 -14.28 7.90 -21.33
CA ASP A 335 -13.47 7.82 -22.55
C ASP A 335 -12.68 9.10 -22.77
N GLY A 336 -11.41 8.94 -23.16
CA GLY A 336 -10.53 10.03 -23.48
C GLY A 336 -9.98 10.81 -22.26
N VAL A 337 -10.10 10.26 -21.05
CA VAL A 337 -9.47 10.76 -19.82
C VAL A 337 -8.36 9.82 -19.41
N SER A 338 -7.17 10.32 -19.10
CA SER A 338 -6.05 9.53 -18.61
C SER A 338 -6.24 9.15 -17.11
N SER A 339 -5.33 8.34 -16.58
CA SER A 339 -5.29 8.03 -15.14
C SER A 339 -4.76 9.20 -14.28
N GLU A 340 -4.30 10.29 -14.92
CA GLU A 340 -3.73 11.43 -14.20
C GLU A 340 -4.78 12.48 -13.90
N TYR A 341 -4.98 12.73 -12.61
CA TYR A 341 -5.89 13.75 -12.10
C TYR A 341 -5.39 14.31 -10.76
N ASN A 342 -5.91 15.48 -10.40
CA ASN A 342 -5.84 15.98 -9.03
C ASN A 342 -7.18 16.61 -8.60
N VAL A 343 -7.38 16.67 -7.30
CA VAL A 343 -8.54 17.30 -6.65
C VAL A 343 -8.01 18.40 -5.73
N THR A 344 -8.49 19.60 -5.94
CA THR A 344 -8.23 20.74 -5.06
C THR A 344 -9.52 21.12 -4.35
N ILE A 345 -9.44 21.23 -3.02
CA ILE A 345 -10.55 21.70 -2.18
C ILE A 345 -10.11 23.00 -1.54
N ALA A 346 -10.94 24.02 -1.64
CA ALA A 346 -10.68 25.36 -1.09
C ALA A 346 -11.98 25.96 -0.55
N HIS A 347 -11.88 26.99 0.28
CA HIS A 347 -13.02 27.80 0.71
C HIS A 347 -13.09 29.06 -0.14
N ASP A 348 -14.26 29.37 -0.67
CA ASP A 348 -14.55 30.67 -1.35
C ASP A 348 -15.17 31.62 -0.33
N ASP A 349 -14.36 32.48 0.25
CA ASP A 349 -14.78 33.44 1.28
C ASP A 349 -15.86 34.40 0.76
N SER A 350 -15.87 34.69 -0.56
CA SER A 350 -16.85 35.61 -1.15
C SER A 350 -18.26 35.03 -1.19
N LYS A 351 -18.39 33.69 -1.23
CA LYS A 351 -19.65 32.96 -1.25
C LYS A 351 -19.91 32.13 -0.01
N ASN A 352 -18.99 32.18 0.95
CA ASN A 352 -18.99 31.35 2.15
C ASN A 352 -19.29 29.87 1.84
N LYS A 353 -18.60 29.31 0.84
CA LYS A 353 -18.84 27.97 0.31
C LYS A 353 -17.56 27.26 -0.09
N ASP A 354 -17.51 25.99 0.18
CA ASP A 354 -16.41 25.15 -0.31
C ASP A 354 -16.47 25.00 -1.84
N ILE A 355 -15.30 24.99 -2.46
CA ILE A 355 -15.11 24.73 -3.89
C ILE A 355 -14.29 23.47 -4.04
N MET A 356 -14.77 22.56 -4.86
CA MET A 356 -14.04 21.39 -5.31
C MET A 356 -13.69 21.55 -6.79
N ILE A 357 -12.41 21.46 -7.12
CA ILE A 357 -11.91 21.49 -8.49
C ILE A 357 -11.28 20.14 -8.78
N VAL A 358 -11.72 19.48 -9.84
CA VAL A 358 -11.12 18.24 -10.33
C VAL A 358 -10.45 18.56 -11.65
N THR A 359 -9.13 18.46 -11.70
CA THR A 359 -8.34 18.61 -12.91
C THR A 359 -7.96 17.24 -13.42
N VAL A 360 -8.26 16.96 -14.70
CA VAL A 360 -8.00 15.67 -15.34
C VAL A 360 -7.22 15.87 -16.63
N GLU A 361 -6.30 14.97 -16.95
CA GLU A 361 -5.63 14.97 -18.25
C GLU A 361 -6.45 14.26 -19.30
N ALA A 362 -6.49 14.85 -20.49
CA ALA A 362 -7.05 14.22 -21.67
C ALA A 362 -6.12 13.16 -22.23
N GLU A 363 -6.68 12.10 -22.80
CA GLU A 363 -5.99 11.08 -23.56
C GLU A 363 -6.40 11.16 -25.03
N GLY A 364 -5.43 11.48 -25.89
CA GLY A 364 -5.69 11.68 -27.30
C GLY A 364 -6.39 13.02 -27.63
N ARG A 365 -7.15 13.05 -28.73
CA ARG A 365 -7.90 14.24 -29.16
C ARG A 365 -9.35 14.15 -28.67
N VAL A 366 -9.66 14.91 -27.64
CA VAL A 366 -11.01 15.01 -27.06
C VAL A 366 -11.48 16.45 -27.03
N ASP A 367 -12.81 16.64 -27.02
CA ASP A 367 -13.44 17.92 -26.75
C ASP A 367 -13.44 18.17 -25.25
N PHE A 368 -12.60 19.09 -24.77
CA PHE A 368 -12.39 19.37 -23.34
C PHE A 368 -13.68 19.84 -22.65
N GLU A 369 -14.50 20.63 -23.32
CA GLU A 369 -15.75 21.13 -22.77
C GLU A 369 -16.79 20.01 -22.60
N LYS A 370 -16.96 19.20 -23.62
CA LYS A 370 -17.86 18.04 -23.62
C LYS A 370 -17.42 17.00 -22.59
N THR A 371 -16.12 16.67 -22.55
CA THR A 371 -15.56 15.73 -21.56
C THR A 371 -15.75 16.25 -20.15
N GLY A 372 -15.48 17.55 -19.91
CA GLY A 372 -15.69 18.17 -18.61
C GLY A 372 -17.16 18.16 -18.17
N ALA A 373 -18.10 18.36 -19.11
CA ALA A 373 -19.54 18.26 -18.83
C ALA A 373 -19.94 16.83 -18.47
N THR A 374 -19.44 15.82 -19.19
CA THR A 374 -19.69 14.39 -18.90
C THR A 374 -19.20 14.02 -17.50
N ILE A 375 -17.97 14.41 -17.14
CA ILE A 375 -17.40 14.14 -15.81
C ILE A 375 -18.26 14.80 -14.73
N ARG A 376 -18.69 16.05 -14.92
CA ARG A 376 -19.53 16.77 -13.96
C ARG A 376 -20.85 16.08 -13.71
N GLU A 377 -21.51 15.59 -14.76
CA GLU A 377 -22.78 14.83 -14.63
C GLU A 377 -22.59 13.50 -13.92
N LEU A 378 -21.46 12.80 -14.14
CA LEU A 378 -21.12 11.59 -13.43
C LEU A 378 -20.89 11.84 -11.93
N PHE A 379 -20.16 12.89 -11.57
CA PHE A 379 -20.00 13.30 -10.17
C PHE A 379 -21.35 13.58 -9.51
N LYS A 380 -22.21 14.35 -10.19
CA LYS A 380 -23.55 14.67 -9.69
C LYS A 380 -24.42 13.44 -9.49
N SER A 381 -24.44 12.53 -10.47
CA SER A 381 -25.31 11.35 -10.44
C SER A 381 -24.80 10.24 -9.51
N ARG A 382 -23.51 10.03 -9.42
CA ARG A 382 -22.93 8.90 -8.66
C ARG A 382 -22.46 9.28 -7.25
N ILE A 383 -22.01 10.53 -7.06
CA ILE A 383 -21.45 10.99 -5.78
C ILE A 383 -22.37 12.02 -5.11
N GLY A 384 -23.17 12.75 -5.87
CA GLY A 384 -24.07 13.79 -5.34
C GLY A 384 -23.39 15.15 -5.17
N VAL A 385 -22.19 15.36 -5.71
CA VAL A 385 -21.43 16.61 -5.68
C VAL A 385 -21.23 17.13 -7.10
N THR A 386 -21.22 18.44 -7.28
CA THR A 386 -21.00 19.08 -8.58
C THR A 386 -19.69 19.89 -8.53
N PRO A 387 -18.53 19.29 -8.83
CA PRO A 387 -17.26 19.98 -8.82
C PRO A 387 -17.09 20.88 -10.05
N LYS A 388 -16.14 21.80 -9.98
CA LYS A 388 -15.59 22.45 -11.17
C LYS A 388 -14.64 21.47 -11.84
N ILE A 389 -14.88 21.13 -13.11
CA ILE A 389 -14.01 20.25 -13.88
C ILE A 389 -13.11 21.09 -14.78
N THR A 390 -11.83 20.76 -14.80
CA THR A 390 -10.82 21.32 -15.70
C THR A 390 -10.19 20.16 -16.45
N VAL A 391 -10.35 20.11 -17.77
CA VAL A 391 -9.68 19.13 -18.63
C VAL A 391 -8.45 19.80 -19.23
N VAL A 392 -7.30 19.16 -19.14
CA VAL A 392 -6.01 19.68 -19.63
C VAL A 392 -5.36 18.68 -20.60
N PRO A 393 -4.44 19.14 -21.46
CA PRO A 393 -3.69 18.22 -22.34
C PRO A 393 -2.86 17.19 -21.56
N ALA A 394 -2.60 16.04 -22.16
CA ALA A 394 -1.69 15.03 -21.60
C ALA A 394 -0.31 15.63 -21.29
N GLY A 395 0.30 15.23 -20.16
CA GLY A 395 1.59 15.75 -19.71
C GLY A 395 1.53 17.11 -19.01
N THR A 396 0.34 17.67 -18.75
CA THR A 396 0.18 18.95 -18.03
C THR A 396 0.34 18.80 -16.52
N LEU A 397 -0.19 17.70 -15.95
CA LEU A 397 -0.06 17.42 -14.53
C LEU A 397 1.34 16.88 -14.22
N PRO A 398 1.93 17.29 -13.08
CA PRO A 398 3.27 16.82 -12.72
C PRO A 398 3.26 15.31 -12.46
N ARG A 399 4.24 14.61 -13.04
CA ARG A 399 4.51 13.21 -12.74
C ARG A 399 5.34 13.10 -11.48
N SER A 400 5.03 12.13 -10.65
CA SER A 400 5.76 11.88 -9.41
C SER A 400 6.65 10.65 -9.52
N GLU A 401 7.92 10.81 -9.12
CA GLU A 401 8.85 9.68 -8.92
C GLU A 401 8.62 8.99 -7.56
N LYS A 402 7.70 9.54 -6.77
CA LYS A 402 7.31 9.06 -5.43
C LYS A 402 5.79 8.86 -5.39
N LYS A 403 5.25 8.53 -4.22
CA LYS A 403 3.80 8.43 -4.00
C LYS A 403 3.09 9.74 -4.38
N THR A 404 2.06 9.66 -5.21
CA THR A 404 1.28 10.81 -5.67
C THR A 404 0.18 11.17 -4.68
N LYS A 405 0.12 12.43 -4.24
CA LYS A 405 -0.99 12.97 -3.45
C LYS A 405 -2.05 13.53 -4.41
N ARG A 406 -3.16 12.83 -4.57
CA ARG A 406 -4.24 13.19 -5.50
C ARG A 406 -5.18 14.27 -4.99
N VAL A 407 -5.37 14.40 -3.67
CA VAL A 407 -6.27 15.36 -3.04
C VAL A 407 -5.47 16.37 -2.23
N ILE A 408 -5.66 17.66 -2.50
CA ILE A 408 -5.05 18.77 -1.80
C ILE A 408 -6.17 19.62 -1.21
N ASP A 409 -6.28 19.63 0.12
CA ASP A 409 -7.30 20.38 0.84
C ASP A 409 -6.67 21.63 1.49
N TYR A 410 -6.99 22.79 0.93
CA TYR A 410 -6.50 24.09 1.42
C TYR A 410 -7.36 24.72 2.52
N ARG A 411 -8.48 24.09 2.89
CA ARG A 411 -9.36 24.65 3.94
C ARG A 411 -8.73 24.62 5.34
N TYR A 412 -7.75 23.73 5.53
CA TYR A 412 -7.09 23.50 6.82
C TYR A 412 -5.59 23.81 6.83
N ASN A 413 -5.07 24.34 5.70
CA ASN A 413 -3.68 24.80 5.60
C ASN A 413 -3.67 26.30 5.78
N ASN A 414 -3.40 26.76 7.01
CA ASN A 414 -2.91 28.09 7.32
C ASN A 414 -1.39 28.06 7.42
#